data_415fbe330ae69a2bd9796f8c82127b6a
#
_entry.id   415fbe330ae69a2bd9796f8c82127b6a
#
_cell.length_a   1.000
_cell.length_b   1.000
_cell.length_c   1.000
_cell.angle_alpha   90.00
_cell.angle_beta   90.00
_cell.angle_gamma   90.00
#
_symmetry.space_group_name_H-M   'P 1'
#
loop_
_entity.id
_entity.type
_entity.pdbx_description
1 polymer ?
#
loop_
_entity_poly.entity_id
_entity_poly.type
_entity_poly.pdbx_seq_one_letter_code
_entity_poly.pdbx_strand_id
1 'polypeptide(L)'
;MLPEAAFARWRQRVEARLEAALPDAGQAPQTLHAAMRYAVLGGGKRLRPLLVYASGAAISADEALLDAPAAAVELIHAFSLVHDDLPAMDDDDLRRGKPTVHIAFDEATAI
;
A
#
# COMPACT_ATOMS: atom_id res chain seq x y z
N MET A 1 8.39 -4.70 -25.49
CA MET A 1 8.64 -4.90 -24.06
C MET A 1 7.75 -6.02 -23.53
N LEU A 2 8.31 -6.96 -22.78
CA LEU A 2 7.53 -8.02 -22.17
C LEU A 2 6.72 -7.44 -20.98
N PRO A 3 5.48 -7.93 -20.75
CA PRO A 3 4.65 -7.46 -19.65
C PRO A 3 5.34 -7.56 -18.28
N GLU A 4 6.10 -8.62 -18.06
CA GLU A 4 6.80 -8.83 -16.78
C GLU A 4 7.82 -7.72 -16.49
N ALA A 5 8.52 -7.24 -17.52
CA ALA A 5 9.50 -6.16 -17.36
C ALA A 5 8.78 -4.84 -17.01
N ALA A 6 7.65 -4.56 -17.66
CA ALA A 6 6.85 -3.37 -17.35
C ALA A 6 6.29 -3.47 -15.93
N PHE A 7 5.74 -4.62 -15.54
CA PHE A 7 5.17 -4.82 -14.20
C PHE A 7 6.23 -4.64 -13.12
N ALA A 8 7.44 -5.18 -13.33
CA ALA A 8 8.54 -5.03 -12.37
C ALA A 8 8.93 -3.55 -12.22
N ARG A 9 9.02 -2.80 -13.32
CA ARG A 9 9.33 -1.38 -13.30
C ARG A 9 8.26 -0.59 -12.56
N TRP A 10 6.99 -0.85 -12.86
CA TRP A 10 5.87 -0.16 -12.23
C TRP A 10 5.79 -0.45 -10.74
N ARG A 11 6.03 -1.70 -10.32
CA ARG A 11 6.09 -2.03 -8.90
C ARG A 11 7.18 -1.24 -8.19
N GLN A 12 8.36 -1.16 -8.78
CA GLN A 12 9.46 -0.38 -8.21
C GLN A 12 9.08 1.10 -8.09
N ARG A 13 8.43 1.66 -9.10
CA ARG A 13 8.00 3.06 -9.07
C ARG A 13 7.00 3.31 -7.93
N VAL A 14 5.98 2.49 -7.81
CA VAL A 14 4.96 2.70 -6.77
C VAL A 14 5.52 2.43 -5.38
N GLU A 15 6.39 1.44 -5.22
CA GLU A 15 7.04 1.20 -3.93
C GLU A 15 7.86 2.43 -3.48
N ALA A 16 8.63 3.01 -4.37
CA ALA A 16 9.39 4.21 -4.07
C ALA A 16 8.47 5.39 -3.72
N ARG A 17 7.37 5.54 -4.43
CA ARG A 17 6.42 6.63 -4.18
C ARG A 17 5.68 6.44 -2.86
N LEU A 18 5.30 5.21 -2.52
CA LEU A 18 4.68 4.88 -1.23
C LEU A 18 5.65 5.15 -0.07
N GLU A 19 6.90 4.73 -0.22
CA GLU A 19 7.95 4.96 0.78
C GLU A 19 8.12 6.47 1.03
N ALA A 20 8.15 7.27 -0.02
CA ALA A 20 8.31 8.72 0.09
C ALA A 20 7.06 9.42 0.67
N ALA A 21 5.87 8.84 0.46
CA ALA A 21 4.61 9.45 0.91
C ALA A 21 4.34 9.22 2.40
N LEU A 22 4.92 8.16 2.98
CA LEU A 22 4.66 7.79 4.36
C LEU A 22 5.63 8.51 5.30
N PRO A 23 5.14 9.02 6.45
CA PRO A 23 6.02 9.60 7.46
C PRO A 23 7.00 8.57 7.99
N ASP A 24 8.17 9.04 8.45
CA ASP A 24 9.16 8.20 9.08
C ASP A 24 8.58 7.59 10.38
N ALA A 25 8.86 6.31 10.63
CA ALA A 25 8.40 5.62 11.84
C ALA A 25 8.94 6.28 13.13
N GLY A 26 10.06 6.97 13.05
CA GLY A 26 10.64 7.72 14.19
C GLY A 26 9.97 9.05 14.45
N GLN A 27 9.15 9.56 13.52
CA GLN A 27 8.44 10.83 13.65
C GLN A 27 7.18 10.65 14.50
N ALA A 28 6.96 11.56 15.46
CA ALA A 28 5.75 11.53 16.30
C ALA A 28 4.50 11.85 15.46
N PRO A 29 3.34 11.20 15.70
CA PRO A 29 3.13 10.07 16.64
C PRO A 29 3.76 8.78 16.10
N GLN A 30 4.75 8.27 16.84
CA GLN A 30 5.59 7.16 16.37
C GLN A 30 4.79 5.88 16.12
N THR A 31 3.90 5.51 17.04
CA THR A 31 3.09 4.29 16.89
C THR A 31 2.21 4.36 15.66
N LEU A 32 1.55 5.48 15.42
CA LEU A 32 0.70 5.67 14.24
C LEU A 32 1.53 5.54 12.96
N HIS A 33 2.66 6.23 12.87
CA HIS A 33 3.47 6.21 11.68
C HIS A 33 4.09 4.83 11.43
N ALA A 34 4.51 4.14 12.48
CA ALA A 34 5.00 2.77 12.36
C ALA A 34 3.90 1.82 11.86
N ALA A 35 2.68 1.96 12.37
CA ALA A 35 1.54 1.17 11.93
C ALA A 35 1.18 1.46 10.47
N MET A 36 1.22 2.73 10.04
CA MET A 36 0.99 3.11 8.65
C MET A 36 1.99 2.43 7.71
N ARG A 37 3.27 2.47 8.05
CA ARG A 37 4.31 1.82 7.26
C ARG A 37 4.13 0.30 7.25
N TYR A 38 3.82 -0.29 8.38
CA TYR A 38 3.53 -1.72 8.49
C TYR A 38 2.38 -2.13 7.57
N ALA A 39 1.29 -1.37 7.57
CA ALA A 39 0.11 -1.68 6.77
C ALA A 39 0.37 -1.57 5.26
N VAL A 40 1.17 -0.60 4.84
CA VAL A 40 1.35 -0.26 3.42
C VAL A 40 2.56 -0.97 2.82
N LEU A 41 3.69 -1.00 3.54
CA LEU A 41 4.96 -1.48 2.98
C LEU A 41 5.21 -2.97 3.19
N GLY A 42 4.26 -3.69 3.80
CA GLY A 42 4.40 -5.10 4.11
C GLY A 42 4.33 -6.06 2.92
N GLY A 43 4.34 -5.55 1.71
CA GLY A 43 4.26 -6.35 0.49
C GLY A 43 2.87 -6.37 -0.10
N GLY A 44 2.66 -7.25 -1.06
CA GLY A 44 1.42 -7.36 -1.81
C GLY A 44 1.70 -7.28 -3.31
N LYS A 45 0.70 -7.65 -4.11
CA LYS A 45 0.87 -7.75 -5.57
C LYS A 45 0.84 -6.38 -6.26
N ARG A 46 0.36 -5.35 -5.58
CA ARG A 46 0.23 -4.00 -6.13
C ARG A 46 -0.61 -3.97 -7.42
N LEU A 47 -1.65 -4.80 -7.46
CA LEU A 47 -2.48 -4.93 -8.66
C LEU A 47 -3.14 -3.61 -9.07
N ARG A 48 -3.67 -2.87 -8.08
CA ARG A 48 -4.36 -1.60 -8.36
C ARG A 48 -3.42 -0.54 -8.94
N PRO A 49 -2.23 -0.31 -8.39
CA PRO A 49 -1.23 0.53 -9.04
C PRO A 49 -0.86 0.07 -10.44
N LEU A 50 -0.69 -1.24 -10.66
CA LEU A 50 -0.37 -1.76 -11.99
C LEU A 50 -1.44 -1.41 -13.01
N LEU A 51 -2.72 -1.45 -12.61
CA LEU A 51 -3.82 -1.04 -13.48
C LEU A 51 -3.77 0.44 -13.81
N VAL A 52 -3.35 1.29 -12.88
CA VAL A 52 -3.16 2.72 -13.14
C VAL A 52 -2.09 2.92 -14.20
N TYR A 53 -0.93 2.29 -14.05
CA TYR A 53 0.15 2.41 -15.02
C TYR A 53 -0.23 1.83 -16.38
N ALA A 54 -0.89 0.69 -16.41
CA ALA A 54 -1.33 0.06 -17.66
C ALA A 54 -2.33 0.95 -18.40
N SER A 55 -3.28 1.53 -17.67
CA SER A 55 -4.28 2.44 -18.25
C SER A 55 -3.60 3.68 -18.84
N GLY A 56 -2.64 4.26 -18.12
CA GLY A 56 -1.86 5.39 -18.61
C GLY A 56 -1.02 5.04 -19.83
N ALA A 57 -0.40 3.86 -19.84
CA ALA A 57 0.38 3.38 -20.98
C ALA A 57 -0.47 3.24 -22.23
N ALA A 58 -1.74 2.84 -22.09
CA ALA A 58 -2.66 2.69 -23.21
C ALA A 58 -2.92 4.01 -23.94
N ILE A 59 -2.78 5.15 -23.26
CA ILE A 59 -2.95 6.47 -23.85
C ILE A 59 -1.62 7.24 -23.96
N SER A 60 -0.51 6.54 -23.82
CA SER A 60 0.85 7.11 -23.91
C SER A 60 1.12 8.21 -22.88
N ALA A 61 0.54 8.10 -21.69
CA ALA A 61 0.80 9.04 -20.60
C ALA A 61 2.22 8.83 -20.04
N ASP A 62 2.81 9.91 -19.55
CA ASP A 62 4.10 9.88 -18.88
C ASP A 62 3.98 9.13 -17.55
N GLU A 63 4.82 8.11 -17.34
CA GLU A 63 4.80 7.29 -16.12
C GLU A 63 4.94 8.14 -14.85
N ALA A 64 5.75 9.21 -14.90
CA ALA A 64 5.94 10.07 -13.74
C ALA A 64 4.65 10.73 -13.26
N LEU A 65 3.72 11.00 -14.17
CA LEU A 65 2.41 11.56 -13.83
C LEU A 65 1.49 10.55 -13.18
N LEU A 66 1.79 9.26 -13.30
CA LEU A 66 0.96 8.18 -12.79
C LEU A 66 1.37 7.73 -11.39
N ASP A 67 2.55 8.13 -10.93
CA ASP A 67 3.09 7.68 -9.64
C ASP A 67 2.17 8.07 -8.47
N ALA A 68 1.71 9.31 -8.42
CA ALA A 68 0.83 9.78 -7.35
C ALA A 68 -0.54 9.09 -7.36
N PRO A 69 -1.27 9.00 -8.49
CA PRO A 69 -2.53 8.25 -8.49
C PRO A 69 -2.34 6.75 -8.21
N ALA A 70 -1.24 6.14 -8.67
CA ALA A 70 -0.94 4.75 -8.36
C ALA A 70 -0.77 4.54 -6.85
N ALA A 71 -0.01 5.42 -6.19
CA ALA A 71 0.16 5.37 -4.74
C ALA A 71 -1.16 5.62 -4.02
N ALA A 72 -1.97 6.57 -4.48
CA ALA A 72 -3.24 6.92 -3.85
C ALA A 72 -4.21 5.74 -3.80
N VAL A 73 -4.39 5.01 -4.92
CA VAL A 73 -5.29 3.86 -4.93
C VAL A 73 -4.80 2.74 -4.03
N GLU A 74 -3.49 2.57 -3.91
CA GLU A 74 -2.93 1.55 -3.02
C GLU A 74 -3.09 1.94 -1.55
N LEU A 75 -2.93 3.21 -1.20
CA LEU A 75 -3.16 3.68 0.17
C LEU A 75 -4.62 3.47 0.60
N ILE A 76 -5.58 3.76 -0.28
CA ILE A 76 -6.99 3.51 0.00
C ILE A 76 -7.25 2.01 0.16
N HIS A 77 -6.62 1.19 -0.68
CA HIS A 77 -6.74 -0.26 -0.57
C HIS A 77 -6.19 -0.76 0.76
N ALA A 78 -5.00 -0.30 1.17
CA ALA A 78 -4.41 -0.67 2.45
C ALA A 78 -5.30 -0.28 3.62
N PHE A 79 -5.87 0.91 3.60
CA PHE A 79 -6.84 1.37 4.60
C PHE A 79 -8.03 0.41 4.69
N SER A 80 -8.61 0.03 3.56
CA SER A 80 -9.76 -0.88 3.55
C SER A 80 -9.42 -2.24 4.14
N LEU A 81 -8.23 -2.77 3.88
CA LEU A 81 -7.79 -4.05 4.44
C LEU A 81 -7.62 -3.98 5.95
N VAL A 82 -7.02 -2.91 6.47
CA VAL A 82 -6.83 -2.73 7.91
C VAL A 82 -8.18 -2.74 8.63
N HIS A 83 -9.15 -2.02 8.10
CA HIS A 83 -10.49 -1.94 8.70
C HIS A 83 -11.25 -3.26 8.56
N ASP A 84 -11.18 -3.93 7.41
CA ASP A 84 -11.85 -5.22 7.21
C ASP A 84 -11.31 -6.30 8.16
N ASP A 85 -10.05 -6.21 8.56
CA ASP A 85 -9.44 -7.19 9.47
C ASP A 85 -9.87 -7.02 10.93
N LEU A 86 -10.47 -5.90 11.31
CA LEU A 86 -10.86 -5.61 12.69
C LEU A 86 -11.86 -6.65 13.22
N PRO A 87 -11.87 -6.90 14.56
CA PRO A 87 -12.80 -7.87 15.16
C PRO A 87 -14.28 -7.60 14.85
N ALA A 88 -14.65 -6.32 14.69
CA ALA A 88 -16.04 -5.96 14.36
C ALA A 88 -16.39 -6.24 12.89
N MET A 89 -15.40 -6.53 12.06
CA MET A 89 -15.58 -6.81 10.63
C MET A 89 -15.27 -8.30 10.38
N ASP A 90 -14.21 -8.61 9.63
CA ASP A 90 -13.87 -9.99 9.28
C ASP A 90 -13.12 -10.73 10.40
N ASP A 91 -12.62 -10.02 11.40
CA ASP A 91 -11.93 -10.58 12.57
C ASP A 91 -10.73 -11.45 12.17
N ASP A 92 -9.88 -10.95 11.29
CA ASP A 92 -8.69 -11.66 10.83
C ASP A 92 -7.47 -11.33 11.68
N ASP A 93 -6.75 -12.36 12.12
CA ASP A 93 -5.53 -12.22 12.90
C ASP A 93 -4.27 -12.17 12.02
N LEU A 94 -4.33 -12.75 10.83
CA LEU A 94 -3.20 -12.87 9.92
C LEU A 94 -3.58 -12.40 8.52
N ARG A 95 -2.62 -11.78 7.85
CA ARG A 95 -2.71 -11.40 6.45
C ARG A 95 -1.35 -11.64 5.79
N ARG A 96 -1.32 -12.47 4.74
CA ARG A 96 -0.08 -12.88 4.07
C ARG A 96 0.95 -13.44 5.05
N GLY A 97 0.49 -14.22 6.05
CA GLY A 97 1.35 -14.83 7.04
C GLY A 97 1.87 -13.91 8.13
N LYS A 98 1.45 -12.64 8.13
CA LYS A 98 1.85 -11.65 9.15
C LYS A 98 0.64 -11.26 9.99
N PRO A 99 0.86 -10.90 11.29
CA PRO A 99 -0.23 -10.35 12.09
C PRO A 99 -0.86 -9.15 11.41
N THR A 100 -2.19 -9.06 11.50
CA THR A 100 -2.93 -7.88 11.05
C THR A 100 -2.59 -6.68 11.93
N VAL A 101 -2.90 -5.47 11.47
CA VAL A 101 -2.46 -4.24 12.15
C VAL A 101 -2.97 -4.19 13.60
N HIS A 102 -4.23 -4.54 13.85
CA HIS A 102 -4.77 -4.50 15.22
C HIS A 102 -4.14 -5.55 16.14
N ILE A 103 -3.61 -6.64 15.59
CA ILE A 103 -2.87 -7.65 16.37
C ILE A 103 -1.44 -7.20 16.60
N ALA A 104 -0.76 -6.67 15.57
CA ALA A 104 0.62 -6.22 15.68
C ALA A 104 0.76 -4.95 16.53
N PHE A 105 -0.25 -4.11 16.55
CA PHE A 105 -0.29 -2.86 17.33
C PHE A 105 -1.45 -2.92 18.33
N ASP A 106 -2.57 -2.28 18.02
CA ASP A 106 -3.81 -2.37 18.81
C ASP A 106 -4.99 -1.88 17.94
N GLU A 107 -6.23 -2.11 18.43
CA GLU A 107 -7.42 -1.72 17.67
C GLU A 107 -7.54 -0.22 17.48
N ALA A 108 -7.23 0.56 18.51
CA ALA A 108 -7.32 2.03 18.43
C ALA A 108 -6.38 2.58 17.35
N THR A 109 -5.17 2.06 17.27
CA THR A 109 -4.21 2.44 16.23
C THR A 109 -4.71 2.02 14.85
N ALA A 110 -5.27 0.82 14.73
CA ALA A 110 -5.80 0.33 13.46
C ALA A 110 -6.99 1.16 12.95
N ILE A 111 -7.85 1.64 13.84
CA ILE A 111 -8.97 2.51 13.48
C ILE A 111 -8.48 3.85 12.94
#